data_d350cc2f6d96879d683875e775cabd8a
#
_entry.id   d350cc2f6d96879d683875e775cabd8a
#
_cell.length_a   1.000
_cell.length_b   1.000
_cell.length_c   1.000
_cell.angle_alpha   90.00
_cell.angle_beta   90.00
_cell.angle_gamma   90.00
#
_symmetry.space_group_name_H-M   'P 1'
#
loop_
_entity.id
_entity.type
_entity.pdbx_description
1 polymer ?
#
loop_
_entity_poly.entity_id
_entity_poly.type
_entity_poly.pdbx_seq_one_letter_code
_entity_poly.pdbx_strand_id
1 'polypeptide(L)'
;GWAFNAQAGALWEPTINTRIGISYRPKTEFTGMRGKLKIQETAEGAEFREFLNGGLIGVSGPLLGVNGPQAAGDLLPEQRIKQDITLPDELRLSIFHHASPKLDLMASYTRQDFSVTNLKFVRESNGRVLQEIQQNYVAANSYRVGLNYKAFKRLVLKAGYAVENSVIDDDTRITLLPDSDRQYFGLGAQLELRRDTTLNFSYMKFDLEPGATGANGQVSPAEVRGGDFQGTTKLDIDFFGVSITERF
;
A
#
# COMPACT_ATOMS: atom_id res chain seq x y z
N GLY A 1 7.10 9.45 17.08
CA GLY A 1 8.27 9.37 16.21
C GLY A 1 8.34 10.58 15.29
N TRP A 2 9.53 10.92 14.90
CA TRP A 2 9.79 11.97 13.92
C TRP A 2 10.53 11.33 12.74
N ALA A 3 10.20 11.75 11.52
CA ALA A 3 10.97 11.40 10.35
C ALA A 3 11.22 12.66 9.52
N PHE A 4 12.37 12.74 8.91
CA PHE A 4 12.72 13.77 7.96
C PHE A 4 12.72 13.17 6.56
N ASN A 5 12.08 13.86 5.62
CA ASN A 5 12.12 13.48 4.21
C ASN A 5 12.41 14.73 3.38
N ALA A 6 13.18 14.57 2.31
CA ALA A 6 13.43 15.59 1.31
C ALA A 6 13.11 14.99 -0.07
N GLN A 7 12.47 15.77 -0.91
CA GLN A 7 12.20 15.41 -2.30
C GLN A 7 12.92 16.40 -3.22
N ALA A 8 13.56 15.89 -4.25
CA ALA A 8 14.17 16.70 -5.30
C ALA A 8 13.52 16.39 -6.65
N GLY A 9 13.47 17.38 -7.52
CA GLY A 9 12.94 17.21 -8.87
C GLY A 9 13.48 18.26 -9.81
N ALA A 10 13.45 17.93 -11.10
CA ALA A 10 13.80 18.83 -12.18
C ALA A 10 12.75 18.76 -13.28
N LEU A 11 12.49 19.90 -13.89
CA LEU A 11 11.64 20.04 -15.07
C LEU A 11 12.50 20.61 -16.19
N TRP A 12 12.49 19.93 -17.32
CA TRP A 12 13.20 20.36 -18.52
C TRP A 12 12.19 20.58 -19.65
N GLU A 13 12.30 21.72 -20.32
CA GLU A 13 11.47 22.11 -21.46
C GLU A 13 12.34 22.19 -22.74
N PRO A 14 12.61 21.04 -23.41
CA PRO A 14 13.44 21.01 -24.62
C PRO A 14 12.83 21.80 -25.77
N THR A 15 11.52 21.93 -25.78
CA THR A 15 10.77 22.75 -26.74
C THR A 15 9.58 23.41 -26.04
N ILE A 16 8.98 24.43 -26.69
CA ILE A 16 7.77 25.08 -26.19
C ILE A 16 6.57 24.09 -26.02
N ASN A 17 6.62 22.97 -26.72
CA ASN A 17 5.55 21.96 -26.73
C ASN A 17 5.85 20.76 -25.82
N THR A 18 7.05 20.61 -25.26
CA THR A 18 7.46 19.40 -24.57
C THR A 18 8.05 19.74 -23.22
N ARG A 19 7.57 19.05 -22.19
CA ARG A 19 8.07 19.10 -20.81
C ARG A 19 8.43 17.71 -20.35
N ILE A 20 9.61 17.57 -19.76
CA ILE A 20 10.09 16.31 -19.18
C ILE A 20 10.39 16.57 -17.72
N GLY A 21 9.79 15.77 -16.85
CA GLY A 21 9.96 15.88 -15.41
C GLY A 21 10.62 14.65 -14.83
N ILE A 22 11.50 14.85 -13.85
CA ILE A 22 12.04 13.82 -12.99
C ILE A 22 11.87 14.27 -11.55
N SER A 23 11.46 13.37 -10.68
CA SER A 23 11.50 13.61 -9.24
C SER A 23 11.91 12.35 -8.49
N TYR A 24 12.63 12.54 -7.39
CA TYR A 24 13.07 11.47 -6.51
C TYR A 24 12.80 11.86 -5.06
N ARG A 25 12.18 10.96 -4.34
CA ARG A 25 11.97 11.00 -2.89
C ARG A 25 12.65 9.78 -2.29
N PRO A 26 13.68 9.94 -1.45
CA PRO A 26 14.32 8.82 -0.78
C PRO A 26 13.37 8.15 0.22
N LYS A 27 13.71 6.94 0.62
CA LYS A 27 13.00 6.24 1.70
C LYS A 27 12.92 7.11 2.94
N THR A 28 11.83 6.97 3.69
CA THR A 28 11.60 7.69 4.94
C THR A 28 11.51 6.70 6.09
N GLU A 29 12.41 6.85 7.05
CA GLU A 29 12.47 5.97 8.21
C GLU A 29 11.84 6.67 9.42
N PHE A 30 10.69 6.16 9.89
CA PHE A 30 10.09 6.55 11.15
C PHE A 30 10.65 5.65 12.24
N THR A 31 11.55 6.19 13.06
CA THR A 31 12.20 5.44 14.11
C THR A 31 11.59 5.73 15.48
N GLY A 32 11.54 4.70 16.32
CA GLY A 32 11.15 4.83 17.72
C GLY A 32 9.70 5.25 17.92
N MET A 33 8.79 4.89 17.03
CA MET A 33 7.37 5.02 17.31
C MET A 33 7.04 4.16 18.53
N ARG A 34 6.38 4.77 19.53
CA ARG A 34 6.09 4.13 20.79
C ARG A 34 4.61 3.89 20.95
N GLY A 35 4.28 2.73 21.47
CA GLY A 35 2.91 2.34 21.79
C GLY A 35 2.85 1.55 23.10
N LYS A 36 1.62 1.28 23.53
CA LYS A 36 1.34 0.34 24.61
C LYS A 36 0.62 -0.86 24.02
N LEU A 37 1.14 -2.03 24.24
CA LEU A 37 0.45 -3.28 23.96
C LEU A 37 -0.27 -3.70 25.23
N LYS A 38 -1.60 -3.78 25.16
CA LYS A 38 -2.44 -4.29 26.22
C LYS A 38 -3.26 -5.44 25.68
N ILE A 39 -3.06 -6.62 26.25
CA ILE A 39 -3.79 -7.82 25.88
C ILE A 39 -4.71 -8.16 27.04
N GLN A 40 -6.00 -8.29 26.75
CA GLN A 40 -6.99 -8.81 27.67
C GLN A 40 -7.17 -10.29 27.38
N GLU A 41 -6.97 -11.11 28.41
CA GLU A 41 -7.28 -12.54 28.34
C GLU A 41 -8.80 -12.72 28.31
N THR A 42 -9.30 -13.47 27.35
CA THR A 42 -10.70 -13.92 27.33
C THR A 42 -10.86 -15.19 28.17
N ALA A 43 -12.10 -15.61 28.44
CA ALA A 43 -12.35 -16.86 29.16
C ALA A 43 -11.71 -18.05 28.44
N GLU A 44 -11.85 -18.12 27.12
CA GLU A 44 -11.23 -19.16 26.28
C GLU A 44 -9.70 -19.08 26.30
N GLY A 45 -9.15 -17.86 26.36
CA GLY A 45 -7.71 -17.64 26.50
C GLY A 45 -7.18 -18.15 27.85
N ALA A 46 -7.95 -17.98 28.92
CA ALA A 46 -7.63 -18.51 30.23
C ALA A 46 -7.63 -20.05 30.25
N GLU A 47 -8.63 -20.68 29.66
CA GLU A 47 -8.70 -22.13 29.51
C GLU A 47 -7.52 -22.67 28.69
N PHE A 48 -7.18 -22.00 27.60
CA PHE A 48 -6.01 -22.36 26.79
C PHE A 48 -4.69 -22.22 27.56
N ARG A 49 -4.54 -21.18 28.35
CA ARG A 49 -3.38 -20.99 29.22
C ARG A 49 -3.29 -22.08 30.29
N GLU A 50 -4.42 -22.47 30.91
CA GLU A 50 -4.46 -23.56 31.88
C GLU A 50 -4.11 -24.91 31.24
N PHE A 51 -4.61 -25.15 30.02
CA PHE A 51 -4.23 -26.32 29.22
C PHE A 51 -2.72 -26.36 28.95
N LEU A 52 -2.12 -25.22 28.56
CA LEU A 52 -0.69 -25.09 28.36
C LEU A 52 0.08 -25.35 29.68
N ASN A 53 -0.36 -24.79 30.79
CA ASN A 53 0.27 -24.97 32.09
C ASN A 53 0.16 -26.43 32.59
N GLY A 54 -0.97 -27.10 32.28
CA GLY A 54 -1.23 -28.47 32.74
C GLY A 54 -0.50 -29.58 32.00
N GLY A 55 -0.08 -29.35 30.76
CA GLY A 55 0.46 -30.45 29.97
C GLY A 55 1.60 -30.11 28.99
N LEU A 56 1.60 -28.93 28.42
CA LEU A 56 2.49 -28.63 27.28
C LEU A 56 3.73 -27.82 27.65
N ILE A 57 3.74 -27.02 28.71
CA ILE A 57 4.86 -26.11 29.03
C ILE A 57 6.09 -26.90 29.44
N GLY A 58 5.93 -28.04 30.09
CA GLY A 58 7.06 -28.91 30.45
C GLY A 58 7.80 -29.47 29.24
N VAL A 59 7.08 -29.64 28.12
CA VAL A 59 7.63 -30.23 26.87
C VAL A 59 7.94 -29.18 25.82
N SER A 60 7.12 -28.14 25.73
CA SER A 60 7.16 -27.13 24.63
C SER A 60 7.56 -25.74 25.09
N GLY A 61 7.71 -25.48 26.39
CA GLY A 61 8.05 -24.18 26.95
C GLY A 61 9.28 -23.55 26.32
N PRO A 62 10.39 -24.29 26.12
CA PRO A 62 11.57 -23.76 25.43
C PRO A 62 11.31 -23.38 23.97
N LEU A 63 10.43 -24.10 23.27
CA LEU A 63 10.04 -23.82 21.88
C LEU A 63 9.19 -22.54 21.80
N LEU A 64 8.35 -22.28 22.82
CA LEU A 64 7.53 -21.06 22.90
C LEU A 64 8.28 -19.91 23.59
N GLY A 65 9.51 -20.12 24.04
CA GLY A 65 10.31 -19.14 24.76
C GLY A 65 9.78 -18.80 26.15
N VAL A 66 9.01 -19.70 26.76
CA VAL A 66 8.46 -19.58 28.11
C VAL A 66 9.01 -20.68 29.00
N ASN A 67 9.36 -20.35 30.24
CA ASN A 67 9.86 -21.29 31.23
C ASN A 67 8.93 -21.29 32.44
N GLY A 68 8.35 -22.47 32.76
CA GLY A 68 7.48 -22.65 33.91
C GLY A 68 6.02 -22.19 33.70
N PRO A 69 5.16 -22.42 34.72
CA PRO A 69 3.75 -22.04 34.68
C PRO A 69 3.56 -20.54 34.43
N GLN A 70 2.59 -20.18 33.61
CA GLN A 70 2.30 -18.80 33.24
C GLN A 70 1.05 -18.31 33.98
N ALA A 71 1.12 -17.15 34.59
CA ALA A 71 -0.05 -16.45 35.12
C ALA A 71 -0.76 -15.64 34.02
N ALA A 72 -1.98 -15.20 34.31
CA ALA A 72 -2.69 -14.26 33.44
C ALA A 72 -1.83 -13.02 33.22
N GLY A 73 -1.64 -12.65 31.94
CA GLY A 73 -0.80 -11.53 31.54
C GLY A 73 0.70 -11.80 31.43
N ASP A 74 1.22 -12.95 31.89
CA ASP A 74 2.65 -13.26 31.79
C ASP A 74 3.08 -13.62 30.38
N LEU A 75 2.22 -14.27 29.61
CA LEU A 75 2.47 -14.59 28.20
C LEU A 75 2.64 -13.30 27.39
N LEU A 76 1.78 -12.32 27.64
CA LEU A 76 1.82 -11.02 26.96
C LEU A 76 1.38 -9.90 27.93
N PRO A 77 2.18 -9.53 28.93
CA PRO A 77 1.83 -8.48 29.88
C PRO A 77 1.67 -7.13 29.19
N GLU A 78 0.92 -6.21 29.81
CA GLU A 78 0.90 -4.81 29.36
C GLU A 78 2.33 -4.30 29.29
N GLN A 79 2.74 -3.85 28.11
CA GLN A 79 4.11 -3.44 27.88
C GLN A 79 4.21 -2.28 26.92
N ARG A 80 5.29 -1.52 27.06
CA ARG A 80 5.66 -0.53 26.07
C ARG A 80 6.38 -1.21 24.92
N ILE A 81 5.95 -0.87 23.72
CA ILE A 81 6.54 -1.36 22.47
C ILE A 81 7.11 -0.20 21.66
N LYS A 82 8.14 -0.51 20.91
CA LYS A 82 8.68 0.34 19.84
C LYS A 82 8.45 -0.33 18.50
N GLN A 83 8.22 0.49 17.51
CA GLN A 83 8.10 0.07 16.13
C GLN A 83 8.82 1.08 15.25
N ASP A 84 9.56 0.58 14.28
CA ASP A 84 10.12 1.37 13.20
C ASP A 84 9.36 1.05 11.92
N ILE A 85 9.07 2.07 11.11
CA ILE A 85 8.41 1.92 9.81
C ILE A 85 9.25 2.63 8.78
N THR A 86 9.58 1.94 7.70
CA THR A 86 10.24 2.53 6.55
C THR A 86 9.24 2.65 5.41
N LEU A 87 9.02 3.88 4.94
CA LEU A 87 8.30 4.13 3.69
C LEU A 87 9.25 4.02 2.51
N PRO A 88 8.78 3.50 1.38
CA PRO A 88 9.59 3.31 0.18
C PRO A 88 10.12 4.62 -0.40
N ASP A 89 11.24 4.53 -1.10
CA ASP A 89 11.63 5.58 -2.03
C ASP A 89 10.71 5.63 -3.24
N GLU A 90 10.70 6.76 -3.93
CA GLU A 90 9.92 6.97 -5.13
C GLU A 90 10.74 7.67 -6.19
N LEU A 91 10.87 7.06 -7.35
CA LEU A 91 11.35 7.69 -8.58
C LEU A 91 10.18 7.90 -9.53
N ARG A 92 10.00 9.13 -10.01
CA ARG A 92 8.99 9.45 -11.02
C ARG A 92 9.63 10.12 -12.22
N LEU A 93 9.32 9.60 -13.39
CA LEU A 93 9.62 10.21 -14.68
C LEU A 93 8.31 10.59 -15.37
N SER A 94 8.27 11.72 -16.05
CA SER A 94 7.06 12.17 -16.73
C SER A 94 7.40 12.94 -18.00
N ILE A 95 6.53 12.84 -18.99
CA ILE A 95 6.58 13.64 -20.20
C ILE A 95 5.19 14.20 -20.50
N PHE A 96 5.14 15.44 -20.90
CA PHE A 96 3.98 16.12 -21.44
C PHE A 96 4.33 16.70 -22.80
N HIS A 97 3.46 16.52 -23.80
CA HIS A 97 3.70 16.99 -25.15
C HIS A 97 2.42 17.56 -25.78
N HIS A 98 2.48 18.79 -26.24
CA HIS A 98 1.47 19.39 -27.10
C HIS A 98 1.66 18.87 -28.53
N ALA A 99 1.01 17.76 -28.88
CA ALA A 99 1.11 17.15 -30.20
C ALA A 99 0.42 17.99 -31.29
N SER A 100 -0.62 18.77 -30.92
CA SER A 100 -1.29 19.73 -31.76
C SER A 100 -2.00 20.80 -30.93
N PRO A 101 -2.56 21.89 -31.53
CA PRO A 101 -3.36 22.86 -30.80
C PRO A 101 -4.58 22.26 -30.06
N LYS A 102 -4.97 21.06 -30.43
CA LYS A 102 -6.13 20.35 -29.86
C LYS A 102 -5.77 19.12 -29.03
N LEU A 103 -4.53 18.62 -29.11
CA LEU A 103 -4.15 17.33 -28.52
C LEU A 103 -2.92 17.47 -27.64
N ASP A 104 -3.08 17.16 -26.37
CA ASP A 104 -2.01 16.99 -25.40
C ASP A 104 -1.83 15.50 -25.11
N LEU A 105 -0.59 15.03 -25.06
CA LEU A 105 -0.22 13.66 -24.72
C LEU A 105 0.63 13.67 -23.46
N MET A 106 0.44 12.68 -22.61
CA MET A 106 1.15 12.52 -21.35
C MET A 106 1.57 11.08 -21.15
N ALA A 107 2.75 10.88 -20.61
CA ALA A 107 3.17 9.58 -20.11
C ALA A 107 3.94 9.77 -18.80
N SER A 108 3.86 8.78 -17.91
CA SER A 108 4.66 8.76 -16.70
C SER A 108 5.01 7.33 -16.28
N TYR A 109 6.18 7.21 -15.68
CA TYR A 109 6.66 6.03 -15.01
C TYR A 109 6.92 6.38 -13.54
N THR A 110 6.47 5.52 -12.63
CA THR A 110 6.74 5.64 -11.20
C THR A 110 7.26 4.29 -10.69
N ARG A 111 8.36 4.32 -9.94
CA ARG A 111 8.86 3.16 -9.22
C ARG A 111 8.91 3.47 -7.73
N GLN A 112 8.37 2.56 -6.92
CA GLN A 112 8.41 2.61 -5.46
C GLN A 112 8.97 1.29 -4.94
N ASP A 113 10.04 1.32 -4.14
CA ASP A 113 10.67 0.11 -3.64
C ASP A 113 10.13 -0.27 -2.25
N PHE A 114 9.09 -1.10 -2.24
CA PHE A 114 8.44 -1.59 -1.02
C PHE A 114 9.24 -2.70 -0.31
N SER A 115 10.34 -3.20 -0.87
CA SER A 115 11.17 -4.23 -0.24
C SER A 115 11.73 -3.81 1.13
N VAL A 116 11.78 -2.51 1.38
CA VAL A 116 12.22 -1.92 2.66
C VAL A 116 11.14 -1.92 3.74
N THR A 117 9.89 -2.27 3.40
CA THR A 117 8.74 -2.20 4.30
C THR A 117 8.64 -3.47 5.12
N ASN A 118 9.19 -3.46 6.33
CA ASN A 118 9.08 -4.54 7.31
C ASN A 118 8.44 -4.01 8.60
N LEU A 119 7.63 -4.84 9.23
CA LEU A 119 7.01 -4.52 10.51
C LEU A 119 7.70 -5.30 11.63
N LYS A 120 8.36 -4.58 12.54
CA LYS A 120 9.05 -5.15 13.68
C LYS A 120 8.61 -4.50 14.98
N PHE A 121 8.02 -5.29 15.85
CA PHE A 121 7.58 -4.85 17.17
C PHE A 121 8.60 -5.27 18.23
N VAL A 122 9.13 -4.32 18.96
CA VAL A 122 10.18 -4.54 19.93
C VAL A 122 9.73 -4.06 21.31
N ARG A 123 9.95 -4.87 22.34
CA ARG A 123 9.70 -4.47 23.74
C ARG A 123 10.67 -3.36 24.13
N GLU A 124 10.14 -2.21 24.61
CA GLU A 124 10.97 -1.06 24.94
C GLU A 124 11.95 -1.32 26.10
N SER A 125 11.56 -2.13 27.08
CA SER A 125 12.33 -2.33 28.32
C SER A 125 13.64 -3.11 28.13
N ASN A 126 13.70 -4.05 27.21
CA ASN A 126 14.84 -4.95 27.04
C ASN A 126 15.24 -5.22 25.58
N GLY A 127 14.59 -4.54 24.62
CA GLY A 127 14.90 -4.72 23.20
C GLY A 127 14.48 -6.08 22.60
N ARG A 128 13.72 -6.91 23.35
CA ARG A 128 13.27 -8.20 22.83
C ARG A 128 12.29 -7.99 21.67
N VAL A 129 12.53 -8.66 20.56
CA VAL A 129 11.59 -8.71 19.44
C VAL A 129 10.38 -9.53 19.88
N LEU A 130 9.21 -8.91 19.82
CA LEU A 130 7.94 -9.55 20.14
C LEU A 130 7.33 -10.20 18.90
N GLN A 131 7.41 -9.48 17.79
CA GLN A 131 6.93 -9.94 16.50
C GLN A 131 7.71 -9.25 15.40
N GLU A 132 8.06 -10.01 14.39
CA GLU A 132 8.63 -9.50 13.14
C GLU A 132 7.82 -10.09 11.99
N ILE A 133 7.23 -9.22 11.18
CA ILE A 133 6.46 -9.61 10.02
C ILE A 133 7.28 -9.21 8.81
N GLN A 134 7.92 -10.20 8.20
CA GLN A 134 8.59 -10.03 6.91
C GLN A 134 7.52 -10.05 5.83
N GLN A 135 7.31 -8.93 5.18
CA GLN A 135 6.27 -8.81 4.16
C GLN A 135 6.74 -9.30 2.80
N ASN A 136 8.07 -9.40 2.61
CA ASN A 136 8.70 -9.83 1.35
C ASN A 136 8.17 -9.07 0.13
N TYR A 137 7.88 -7.79 0.31
CA TYR A 137 7.37 -6.96 -0.77
C TYR A 137 8.46 -6.68 -1.80
N VAL A 138 8.03 -6.51 -3.04
CA VAL A 138 8.88 -6.13 -4.17
C VAL A 138 8.61 -4.69 -4.59
N ALA A 139 9.37 -4.19 -5.56
CA ALA A 139 9.16 -2.85 -6.07
C ALA A 139 7.90 -2.78 -6.94
N ALA A 140 7.06 -1.76 -6.69
CA ALA A 140 5.96 -1.40 -7.57
C ALA A 140 6.48 -0.54 -8.72
N ASN A 141 6.08 -0.89 -9.94
CA ASN A 141 6.32 -0.13 -11.15
C ASN A 141 4.98 0.23 -11.77
N SER A 142 4.77 1.51 -12.02
CA SER A 142 3.53 2.01 -12.60
C SER A 142 3.82 2.77 -13.89
N TYR A 143 3.16 2.38 -14.96
CA TYR A 143 3.23 3.02 -16.27
C TYR A 143 1.87 3.63 -16.59
N ARG A 144 1.86 4.91 -16.94
CA ARG A 144 0.63 5.67 -17.21
C ARG A 144 0.75 6.42 -18.51
N VAL A 145 -0.31 6.40 -19.28
CA VAL A 145 -0.45 7.24 -20.47
C VAL A 145 -1.79 7.98 -20.43
N GLY A 146 -1.83 9.15 -20.99
CA GLY A 146 -3.03 9.95 -21.02
C GLY A 146 -3.06 10.94 -22.15
N LEU A 147 -4.26 11.42 -22.46
CA LEU A 147 -4.46 12.46 -23.44
C LEU A 147 -5.57 13.43 -23.02
N ASN A 148 -5.44 14.68 -23.48
CA ASN A 148 -6.51 15.67 -23.48
C ASN A 148 -6.79 16.07 -24.92
N TYR A 149 -8.06 16.03 -25.31
CA TYR A 149 -8.50 16.45 -26.63
C TYR A 149 -9.50 17.59 -26.54
N LYS A 150 -9.14 18.75 -27.07
CA LYS A 150 -10.02 19.93 -27.18
C LYS A 150 -11.02 19.72 -28.33
N ALA A 151 -12.11 19.01 -28.03
CA ALA A 151 -13.14 18.67 -29.02
C ALA A 151 -13.83 19.93 -29.57
N PHE A 152 -14.17 20.87 -28.65
CA PHE A 152 -14.78 22.17 -28.97
C PHE A 152 -14.12 23.28 -28.14
N LYS A 153 -14.46 24.55 -28.42
CA LYS A 153 -13.90 25.70 -27.70
C LYS A 153 -14.05 25.61 -26.18
N ARG A 154 -15.11 24.95 -25.71
CA ARG A 154 -15.46 24.84 -24.28
C ARG A 154 -15.47 23.40 -23.77
N LEU A 155 -15.09 22.41 -24.58
CA LEU A 155 -15.12 21.01 -24.19
C LEU A 155 -13.77 20.36 -24.42
N VAL A 156 -13.20 19.84 -23.33
CA VAL A 156 -12.00 19.00 -23.35
C VAL A 156 -12.40 17.59 -22.94
N LEU A 157 -12.15 16.62 -23.78
CA LEU A 157 -12.25 15.19 -23.48
C LEU A 157 -10.90 14.69 -22.98
N LYS A 158 -10.92 13.78 -22.04
CA LYS A 158 -9.73 13.21 -21.42
C LYS A 158 -9.83 11.69 -21.42
N ALA A 159 -8.73 11.01 -21.70
CA ALA A 159 -8.63 9.58 -21.52
C ALA A 159 -7.28 9.21 -20.93
N GLY A 160 -7.24 8.12 -20.17
CA GLY A 160 -6.03 7.63 -19.54
C GLY A 160 -6.07 6.13 -19.33
N TYR A 161 -4.89 5.55 -19.34
CA TYR A 161 -4.67 4.15 -19.03
C TYR A 161 -3.41 4.00 -18.17
N ALA A 162 -3.47 3.11 -17.18
CA ALA A 162 -2.34 2.79 -16.37
C ALA A 162 -2.28 1.30 -16.06
N VAL A 163 -1.06 0.80 -15.92
CA VAL A 163 -0.77 -0.55 -15.38
C VAL A 163 0.22 -0.42 -14.24
N GLU A 164 0.05 -1.25 -13.23
CA GLU A 164 0.93 -1.28 -12.08
C GLU A 164 1.07 -2.72 -11.58
N ASN A 165 2.31 -3.20 -11.40
CA ASN A 165 2.50 -4.53 -10.83
C ASN A 165 2.22 -4.55 -9.33
N SER A 166 1.83 -5.73 -8.84
CA SER A 166 1.71 -6.01 -7.41
C SER A 166 3.03 -5.77 -6.67
N VAL A 167 2.92 -5.36 -5.42
CA VAL A 167 4.05 -5.36 -4.47
C VAL A 167 4.22 -6.72 -3.78
N ILE A 168 3.27 -7.62 -3.93
CA ILE A 168 3.23 -8.95 -3.31
C ILE A 168 3.35 -9.99 -4.41
N ASP A 169 4.36 -10.85 -4.30
CA ASP A 169 4.47 -12.01 -5.18
C ASP A 169 3.39 -13.05 -4.88
N ASP A 170 3.01 -13.84 -5.88
CA ASP A 170 2.00 -14.90 -5.76
C ASP A 170 2.32 -15.86 -4.61
N ASP A 171 3.61 -16.14 -4.39
CA ASP A 171 4.09 -17.04 -3.35
C ASP A 171 3.91 -16.51 -1.93
N THR A 172 3.76 -15.20 -1.76
CA THR A 172 3.67 -14.55 -0.45
C THR A 172 2.35 -13.86 -0.21
N ARG A 173 1.41 -13.95 -1.17
CA ARG A 173 0.09 -13.31 -1.07
C ARG A 173 -0.77 -13.98 -0.01
N ILE A 174 -1.29 -13.15 0.89
CA ILE A 174 -2.20 -13.57 1.96
C ILE A 174 -3.60 -13.01 1.72
N THR A 175 -4.62 -13.68 2.25
CA THR A 175 -6.03 -13.25 2.11
C THR A 175 -6.33 -11.88 2.69
N LEU A 176 -5.59 -11.45 3.71
CA LEU A 176 -5.78 -10.15 4.35
C LEU A 176 -5.37 -8.97 3.45
N LEU A 177 -4.37 -9.19 2.58
CA LEU A 177 -3.87 -8.21 1.61
C LEU A 177 -3.76 -8.88 0.23
N PRO A 178 -4.90 -9.06 -0.44
CA PRO A 178 -4.94 -9.75 -1.73
C PRO A 178 -4.53 -8.79 -2.87
N ASP A 179 -3.32 -8.25 -2.79
CA ASP A 179 -2.77 -7.37 -3.82
C ASP A 179 -2.38 -8.17 -5.07
N SER A 180 -2.60 -7.63 -6.26
CA SER A 180 -2.25 -8.21 -7.55
C SER A 180 -1.92 -7.10 -8.54
N ASP A 181 -1.45 -7.49 -9.71
CA ASP A 181 -1.29 -6.56 -10.82
C ASP A 181 -2.61 -5.87 -11.12
N ARG A 182 -2.55 -4.59 -11.45
CA ARG A 182 -3.74 -3.77 -11.59
C ARG A 182 -3.69 -2.87 -12.80
N GLN A 183 -4.88 -2.66 -13.34
CA GLN A 183 -5.09 -1.80 -14.49
C GLN A 183 -6.11 -0.71 -14.15
N TYR A 184 -5.91 0.46 -14.72
CA TYR A 184 -6.80 1.59 -14.57
C TYR A 184 -7.16 2.12 -15.95
N PHE A 185 -8.44 2.28 -16.22
CA PHE A 185 -8.93 2.96 -17.39
C PHE A 185 -9.75 4.16 -16.96
N GLY A 186 -9.44 5.34 -17.48
CA GLY A 186 -10.10 6.57 -17.11
C GLY A 186 -10.62 7.34 -18.31
N LEU A 187 -11.83 7.90 -18.17
CA LEU A 187 -12.43 8.85 -19.11
C LEU A 187 -12.83 10.10 -18.34
N GLY A 188 -12.76 11.25 -19.01
CA GLY A 188 -13.18 12.52 -18.44
C GLY A 188 -13.68 13.50 -19.48
N ALA A 189 -14.52 14.42 -19.02
CA ALA A 189 -14.97 15.54 -19.80
C ALA A 189 -14.94 16.80 -18.93
N GLN A 190 -14.38 17.88 -19.48
CA GLN A 190 -14.31 19.19 -18.84
C GLN A 190 -15.06 20.17 -19.71
N LEU A 191 -16.17 20.73 -19.20
CA LEU A 191 -17.02 21.66 -19.89
C LEU A 191 -16.95 23.04 -19.23
N GLU A 192 -16.49 24.04 -19.96
CA GLU A 192 -16.54 25.44 -19.55
C GLU A 192 -17.97 25.96 -19.76
N LEU A 193 -18.72 26.13 -18.66
CA LEU A 193 -20.08 26.67 -18.70
C LEU A 193 -20.06 28.20 -18.88
N ARG A 194 -19.14 28.86 -18.17
CA ARG A 194 -18.86 30.30 -18.22
C ARG A 194 -17.34 30.49 -18.16
N ARG A 195 -16.88 31.75 -18.30
CA ARG A 195 -15.43 32.06 -18.25
C ARG A 195 -14.76 31.65 -16.92
N ASP A 196 -15.53 31.62 -15.85
CA ASP A 196 -15.13 31.38 -14.47
C ASP A 196 -15.64 30.04 -13.93
N THR A 197 -16.57 29.38 -14.63
CA THR A 197 -17.25 28.17 -14.16
C THR A 197 -16.96 26.98 -15.07
N THR A 198 -16.39 25.92 -14.52
CA THR A 198 -16.06 24.68 -15.21
C THR A 198 -16.73 23.48 -14.53
N LEU A 199 -17.41 22.67 -15.32
CA LEU A 199 -17.99 21.40 -14.89
C LEU A 199 -17.09 20.26 -15.36
N ASN A 200 -16.75 19.34 -14.45
CA ASN A 200 -15.95 18.17 -14.76
C ASN A 200 -16.74 16.90 -14.47
N PHE A 201 -16.66 15.96 -15.39
CA PHE A 201 -17.11 14.59 -15.26
C PHE A 201 -15.90 13.65 -15.32
N SER A 202 -15.90 12.61 -14.52
CA SER A 202 -14.88 11.58 -14.54
C SER A 202 -15.50 10.20 -14.33
N TYR A 203 -14.95 9.24 -15.03
CA TYR A 203 -15.18 7.82 -14.83
C TYR A 203 -13.83 7.13 -14.79
N MET A 204 -13.65 6.21 -13.85
CA MET A 204 -12.48 5.36 -13.78
C MET A 204 -12.90 3.93 -13.45
N LYS A 205 -12.44 2.99 -14.25
CA LYS A 205 -12.48 1.57 -13.95
C LYS A 205 -11.13 1.15 -13.39
N PHE A 206 -11.17 0.52 -12.23
CA PHE A 206 -10.07 -0.17 -11.61
C PHE A 206 -10.29 -1.67 -11.73
N ASP A 207 -9.31 -2.39 -12.24
CA ASP A 207 -9.34 -3.83 -12.43
C ASP A 207 -8.10 -4.43 -11.77
N LEU A 208 -8.31 -5.27 -10.76
CA LEU A 208 -7.27 -6.04 -10.10
C LEU A 208 -7.24 -7.43 -10.75
N GLU A 209 -6.10 -7.81 -11.33
CA GLU A 209 -5.95 -9.13 -11.94
C GLU A 209 -6.17 -10.24 -10.92
N PRO A 210 -6.74 -11.38 -11.33
CA PRO A 210 -6.92 -12.50 -10.42
C PRO A 210 -5.60 -12.95 -9.80
N GLY A 211 -5.51 -12.89 -8.47
CA GLY A 211 -4.34 -13.30 -7.72
C GLY A 211 -4.62 -14.53 -6.86
N ALA A 212 -3.78 -15.55 -6.98
CA ALA A 212 -3.88 -16.73 -6.13
C ALA A 212 -3.40 -16.40 -4.70
N THR A 213 -4.11 -16.89 -3.68
CA THR A 213 -3.74 -16.78 -2.27
C THR A 213 -3.55 -18.17 -1.68
N GLY A 214 -2.57 -18.33 -0.80
CA GLY A 214 -2.27 -19.61 -0.16
C GLY A 214 -1.63 -20.66 -1.08
N ALA A 215 -1.17 -20.27 -2.27
CA ALA A 215 -0.67 -21.20 -3.28
C ALA A 215 0.53 -22.04 -2.79
N ASN A 216 1.32 -21.54 -1.86
CA ASN A 216 2.50 -22.23 -1.31
C ASN A 216 2.38 -22.58 0.19
N GLY A 217 1.16 -22.70 0.71
CA GLY A 217 0.95 -22.96 2.13
C GLY A 217 1.37 -21.80 3.05
N GLN A 218 1.62 -20.63 2.49
CA GLN A 218 1.87 -19.40 3.25
C GLN A 218 0.53 -18.89 3.76
N VAL A 219 0.30 -19.06 5.04
CA VAL A 219 -0.89 -18.57 5.73
C VAL A 219 -0.50 -17.39 6.62
N SER A 220 -1.33 -16.37 6.65
CA SER A 220 -1.13 -15.29 7.63
C SER A 220 -1.28 -15.84 9.06
N PRO A 221 -0.69 -15.19 10.07
CA PRO A 221 -0.92 -15.58 11.46
C PRO A 221 -2.39 -15.61 11.87
N ALA A 222 -3.25 -14.88 11.18
CA ALA A 222 -4.70 -14.92 11.37
C ALA A 222 -5.35 -16.15 10.72
N GLU A 223 -4.77 -16.67 9.65
CA GLU A 223 -5.25 -17.85 8.89
C GLU A 223 -4.84 -19.17 9.54
N VAL A 224 -3.75 -19.19 10.33
CA VAL A 224 -3.27 -20.39 11.05
C VAL A 224 -4.37 -21.01 11.94
N ARG A 225 -5.33 -20.22 12.39
CA ARG A 225 -6.46 -20.70 13.21
C ARG A 225 -7.61 -21.29 12.38
N GLY A 226 -7.64 -21.04 11.08
CA GLY A 226 -8.74 -21.43 10.17
C GLY A 226 -8.45 -22.60 9.24
N GLY A 227 -7.22 -23.12 9.20
CA GLY A 227 -6.80 -24.14 8.23
C GLY A 227 -6.23 -23.52 6.94
N ASP A 228 -5.78 -24.37 6.02
CA ASP A 228 -5.27 -23.96 4.72
C ASP A 228 -6.39 -23.33 3.89
N PHE A 229 -6.31 -22.03 3.69
CA PHE A 229 -7.18 -21.32 2.77
C PHE A 229 -6.46 -21.13 1.43
N GLN A 230 -7.04 -21.69 0.37
CA GLN A 230 -6.59 -21.45 -1.00
C GLN A 230 -7.73 -20.83 -1.80
N GLY A 231 -7.42 -19.81 -2.56
CA GLY A 231 -8.45 -19.12 -3.31
C GLY A 231 -7.85 -18.17 -4.35
N THR A 232 -8.75 -17.53 -5.10
CA THR A 232 -8.40 -16.49 -6.06
C THR A 232 -9.20 -15.25 -5.71
N THR A 233 -8.52 -14.12 -5.57
CA THR A 233 -9.16 -12.83 -5.36
C THR A 233 -9.21 -12.08 -6.68
N LYS A 234 -10.38 -11.52 -7.00
CA LYS A 234 -10.61 -10.60 -8.10
C LYS A 234 -11.39 -9.39 -7.59
N LEU A 235 -10.99 -8.21 -8.05
CA LEU A 235 -11.66 -6.97 -7.65
C LEU A 235 -11.81 -6.04 -8.86
N ASP A 236 -13.05 -5.67 -9.16
CA ASP A 236 -13.42 -4.69 -10.17
C ASP A 236 -14.16 -3.54 -9.48
N ILE A 237 -13.74 -2.29 -9.71
CA ILE A 237 -14.39 -1.12 -9.11
C ILE A 237 -14.59 -0.04 -10.17
N ASP A 238 -15.81 0.50 -10.21
CA ASP A 238 -16.15 1.64 -11.04
C ASP A 238 -16.31 2.89 -10.18
N PHE A 239 -15.59 3.95 -10.55
CA PHE A 239 -15.67 5.26 -9.90
C PHE A 239 -16.29 6.29 -10.82
N PHE A 240 -17.24 7.05 -10.31
CA PHE A 240 -17.86 8.17 -11.00
C PHE A 240 -17.66 9.45 -10.18
N GLY A 241 -17.28 10.52 -10.85
CA GLY A 241 -17.08 11.81 -10.21
C GLY A 241 -17.68 12.96 -11.02
N VAL A 242 -18.25 13.91 -10.31
CA VAL A 242 -18.72 15.20 -10.85
C VAL A 242 -18.20 16.30 -9.96
N SER A 243 -17.62 17.35 -10.54
CA SER A 243 -17.18 18.51 -9.79
C SER A 243 -17.44 19.81 -10.56
N ILE A 244 -17.73 20.88 -9.84
CA ILE A 244 -17.81 22.24 -10.35
C ILE A 244 -16.66 23.04 -9.75
N THR A 245 -15.95 23.78 -10.60
CA THR A 245 -14.90 24.70 -10.19
C THR A 245 -15.32 26.11 -10.60
N GLU A 246 -15.34 27.03 -9.64
CA GLU A 246 -15.62 28.45 -9.87
C GLU A 246 -14.39 29.27 -9.46
N ARG A 247 -14.02 30.25 -10.29
CA ARG A 247 -12.91 31.18 -10.02
C ARG A 247 -13.51 32.56 -9.73
N PHE A 248 -13.16 33.11 -8.60
CA PHE A 248 -13.56 34.43 -8.15
C PHE A 248 -12.51 35.47 -8.49
#